data_60a8bed959e217201272dd4a3b803620
#
_entry.id   60a8bed959e217201272dd4a3b803620
#
_cell.length_a   1.000
_cell.length_b   1.000
_cell.length_c   1.000
_cell.angle_alpha   90.00
_cell.angle_beta   90.00
_cell.angle_gamma   90.00
#
_symmetry.space_group_name_H-M   'P 1'
#
loop_
_entity.id
_entity.type
_entity.pdbx_description
1 polymer ?
#
loop_
_entity_poly.entity_id
_entity_poly.type
_entity_poly.pdbx_seq_one_letter_code
_entity_poly.pdbx_strand_id
1 'polypeptide(L)' 'GEKRRRELLNHFGGLQQLLGASQDEIGQVNGIGKVMANTIYKVLHG' A
#
# COMPACT_ATOMS: atom_id res chain seq x y z
N GLY A 1 7.44 5.53 -6.48
CA GLY A 1 8.65 6.06 -5.98
C GLY A 1 8.81 5.90 -4.48
N GLU A 2 9.93 6.35 -3.98
CA GLU A 2 10.27 6.18 -2.59
C GLU A 2 9.34 6.93 -1.64
N LYS A 3 8.89 8.10 -2.05
CA LYS A 3 7.97 8.89 -1.24
C LYS A 3 6.66 8.14 -1.00
N ARG A 4 6.11 7.50 -2.04
CA ARG A 4 4.87 6.76 -1.93
C ARG A 4 5.03 5.54 -1.03
N ARG A 5 6.16 4.85 -1.18
CA ARG A 5 6.45 3.69 -0.34
C ARG A 5 6.55 4.10 1.13
N ARG A 6 7.20 5.22 1.38
CA ARG A 6 7.35 5.72 2.74
C ARG A 6 5.99 6.10 3.35
N GLU A 7 5.13 6.72 2.54
CA GLU A 7 3.78 7.08 3.00
C GLU A 7 2.99 5.83 3.38
N LEU A 8 3.08 4.77 2.56
CA LEU A 8 2.40 3.53 2.85
C LEU A 8 2.90 2.90 4.16
N LEU A 9 4.21 2.85 4.33
CA LEU A 9 4.77 2.28 5.55
C LEU A 9 4.35 3.06 6.78
N ASN A 10 4.35 4.39 6.67
CA ASN A 10 3.91 5.24 7.78
C ASN A 10 2.42 5.04 8.09
N HIS A 11 1.61 4.91 7.05
CA HIS A 11 0.16 4.75 7.22
C HIS A 11 -0.17 3.45 7.94
N PHE A 12 0.48 2.36 7.58
CA PHE A 12 0.18 1.05 8.13
C PHE A 12 1.00 0.70 9.37
N GLY A 13 2.08 1.43 9.61
CA GLY A 13 2.90 1.22 10.80
C GLY A 13 4.07 0.30 10.60
N GLY A 14 4.39 -0.06 9.35
CA GLY A 14 5.54 -0.89 9.05
C GLY A 14 5.27 -1.87 7.92
N LEU A 15 6.32 -2.58 7.50
CA LEU A 15 6.21 -3.47 6.36
C LEU A 15 5.29 -4.67 6.64
N GLN A 16 5.37 -5.24 7.82
CA GLN A 16 4.52 -6.40 8.13
C GLN A 16 3.05 -6.03 8.12
N GLN A 17 2.73 -4.86 8.65
CA GLN A 17 1.36 -4.36 8.65
C GLN A 17 0.89 -4.10 7.23
N LEU A 18 1.77 -3.56 6.39
CA LEU A 18 1.43 -3.31 4.99
C LEU A 18 1.20 -4.61 4.24
N LEU A 19 2.03 -5.63 4.48
CA LEU A 19 1.87 -6.92 3.83
C LEU A 19 0.56 -7.61 4.22
N GLY A 20 0.06 -7.34 5.42
CA GLY A 20 -1.20 -7.90 5.87
C GLY A 20 -2.42 -7.09 5.47
N ALA A 21 -2.24 -5.95 4.82
CA ALA A 21 -3.35 -5.09 4.42
C ALA A 21 -4.03 -5.65 3.18
N SER A 22 -5.36 -5.45 3.10
CA SER A 22 -6.11 -5.81 1.90
C SER A 22 -5.90 -4.78 0.80
N GLN A 23 -6.26 -5.16 -0.43
CA GLN A 23 -6.19 -4.23 -1.55
C GLN A 23 -7.07 -3.00 -1.29
N ASP A 24 -8.25 -3.21 -0.71
CA ASP A 24 -9.15 -2.11 -0.37
C ASP A 24 -8.51 -1.15 0.63
N GLU A 25 -7.86 -1.69 1.64
CA GLU A 25 -7.19 -0.86 2.63
C GLU A 25 -6.08 -0.03 2.02
N ILE A 26 -5.32 -0.62 1.12
CA ILE A 26 -4.27 0.11 0.42
C ILE A 26 -4.87 1.23 -0.44
N GLY A 27 -5.99 0.95 -1.07
CA GLY A 27 -6.68 1.92 -1.93
C GLY A 27 -7.25 3.10 -1.17
N GLN A 28 -7.45 2.97 0.13
CA GLN A 28 -7.98 4.06 0.96
C GLN A 28 -6.90 5.05 1.37
N VAL A 29 -5.64 4.70 1.17
CA VAL A 29 -4.54 5.61 1.48
C VAL A 29 -4.62 6.81 0.54
N ASN A 30 -4.42 8.01 1.09
CA ASN A 30 -4.54 9.25 0.34
C ASN A 30 -3.61 9.24 -0.86
N GLY A 31 -4.19 9.46 -2.04
CA GLY A 31 -3.41 9.52 -3.29
C GLY A 31 -3.17 8.20 -3.98
N ILE A 32 -3.67 7.08 -3.44
CA ILE A 32 -3.42 5.77 -4.05
C ILE A 32 -4.51 5.39 -5.07
N GLY A 33 -5.76 5.28 -4.65
CA GLY A 33 -6.83 4.87 -5.55
C GLY A 33 -6.78 3.39 -5.89
N LYS A 34 -7.80 2.94 -6.65
CA LYS A 34 -7.99 1.51 -6.92
C LYS A 34 -6.92 0.92 -7.83
N VAL A 35 -6.55 1.62 -8.88
CA VAL A 35 -5.60 1.09 -9.87
C VAL A 35 -4.23 0.92 -9.23
N MET A 36 -3.78 1.95 -8.52
CA MET A 36 -2.49 1.87 -7.87
C MET A 36 -2.48 0.84 -6.75
N ALA A 37 -3.60 0.72 -6.02
CA ALA A 37 -3.71 -0.28 -4.96
C ALA A 37 -3.57 -1.69 -5.53
N ASN A 38 -4.15 -1.96 -6.69
CA ASN A 38 -4.03 -3.24 -7.34
C ASN A 38 -2.57 -3.54 -7.69
N THR A 39 -1.89 -2.56 -8.26
CA THR A 39 -0.49 -2.70 -8.62
C THR A 39 0.39 -2.96 -7.38
N ILE A 40 0.17 -2.17 -6.34
CA ILE A 40 0.93 -2.30 -5.10
C ILE A 40 0.69 -3.66 -4.47
N TYR A 41 -0.57 -4.08 -4.41
CA TYR A 41 -0.92 -5.36 -3.81
C TYR A 41 -0.22 -6.52 -4.54
N LYS A 42 -0.20 -6.47 -5.88
CA LYS A 42 0.46 -7.50 -6.66
C LYS A 42 1.96 -7.53 -6.42
N VAL A 43 2.57 -6.36 -6.32
CA VAL A 43 4.01 -6.28 -6.04
C VAL A 43 4.32 -6.88 -4.67
N LEU A 44 3.48 -6.60 -3.68
CA LEU A 44 3.71 -7.09 -2.32
C LEU A 44 3.54 -8.61 -2.20
N HIS A 45 2.61 -9.17 -2.95
CA HIS A 45 2.28 -10.59 -2.82
C HIS A 45 2.78 -11.43 -4.00
N GLY A 46 3.43 -10.81 -4.90
CA GLY A 46 4.11 -11.32 -5.99
C GLY A 46 3.94 -12.31 -6.79
#